data_16d86ee405f4b8d84e52302fdcd67672
#
_entry.id   16d86ee405f4b8d84e52302fdcd67672
#
_cell.length_a   1.000
_cell.length_b   1.000
_cell.length_c   1.000
_cell.angle_alpha   90.00
_cell.angle_beta   90.00
_cell.angle_gamma   90.00
#
_symmetry.space_group_name_H-M   'P 1'
#
loop_
_entity.id
_entity.type
_entity.pdbx_description
1 polymer ?
#
loop_
_entity_poly.entity_id
_entity_poly.type
_entity_poly.pdbx_seq_one_letter_code
_entity_poly.pdbx_strand_id
1 'polypeptide(L)'
;MELRREGPDTVLYKEGQAIGRGRLEGGLWLWIDPAWRQRGYGSFLAKGLLRAAGGFDPQIATDFWAEAPRDAAGEALLRKFGFAPGAAGRWRRQRVPDLSAVALCHRMLAAQAKPGGAYLDATCGNGHDTLFLCKLAGPGGRVLGLDIQPRAVEAT
;
A
#
# COMPACT_ATOMS: atom_id res chain seq x y z
N MET A 1 -15.02 4.69 8.86
CA MET A 1 -13.75 5.44 8.77
C MET A 1 -13.58 5.87 7.33
N GLU A 2 -13.23 7.12 7.14
CA GLU A 2 -13.09 7.73 5.80
C GLU A 2 -11.86 8.62 5.78
N LEU A 3 -11.13 8.63 4.65
CA LEU A 3 -10.04 9.56 4.39
C LEU A 3 -10.51 10.56 3.34
N ARG A 4 -10.40 11.85 3.64
CA ARG A 4 -10.72 12.94 2.71
C ARG A 4 -9.50 13.81 2.51
N ARG A 5 -9.27 14.23 1.26
CA ARG A 5 -8.21 15.19 0.96
C ARG A 5 -8.75 16.61 1.18
N GLU A 6 -8.06 17.38 2.01
CA GLU A 6 -8.41 18.77 2.33
C GLU A 6 -7.15 19.63 2.19
N GLY A 7 -7.04 20.28 1.03
CA GLY A 7 -5.82 21.00 0.68
C GLY A 7 -4.60 20.08 0.61
N PRO A 8 -3.50 20.40 1.31
CA PRO A 8 -2.29 19.56 1.34
C PRO A 8 -2.43 18.34 2.25
N ASP A 9 -3.41 18.32 3.15
CA ASP A 9 -3.58 17.28 4.16
C ASP A 9 -4.62 16.25 3.73
N THR A 10 -4.45 15.03 4.24
CA THR A 10 -5.48 14.00 4.26
C THR A 10 -6.05 13.93 5.67
N VAL A 11 -7.34 14.11 5.81
CA VAL A 11 -8.05 14.11 7.10
C VAL A 11 -8.74 12.78 7.28
N LEU A 12 -8.59 12.19 8.47
CA LEU A 12 -9.25 10.97 8.87
C LEU A 12 -10.52 11.29 9.65
N TYR A 13 -11.64 10.81 9.13
CA TYR A 13 -12.95 10.94 9.74
C TYR A 13 -13.44 9.62 10.33
N LYS A 14 -14.08 9.70 11.50
CA LYS A 14 -14.87 8.63 12.09
C LYS A 14 -16.22 9.19 12.54
N GLU A 15 -17.31 8.59 12.06
CA GLU A 15 -18.68 8.98 12.40
C GLU A 15 -18.94 10.49 12.20
N GLY A 16 -18.37 11.06 11.13
CA GLY A 16 -18.49 12.48 10.80
C GLY A 16 -17.53 13.40 11.54
N GLN A 17 -16.80 12.94 12.54
CA GLN A 17 -15.84 13.73 13.29
C GLN A 17 -14.43 13.57 12.71
N ALA A 18 -13.70 14.67 12.52
CA ALA A 18 -12.28 14.64 12.18
C ALA A 18 -11.45 14.23 13.39
N ILE A 19 -10.77 13.09 13.31
CA ILE A 19 -10.00 12.51 14.41
C ILE A 19 -8.49 12.47 14.17
N GLY A 20 -8.05 12.88 12.99
CA GLY A 20 -6.64 12.94 12.66
C GLY A 20 -6.41 13.53 11.28
N ARG A 21 -5.19 13.94 11.03
CA ARG A 21 -4.73 14.47 9.73
C ARG A 21 -3.28 14.12 9.49
N GLY A 22 -2.89 14.10 8.22
CA GLY A 22 -1.52 13.87 7.85
C GLY A 22 -1.26 14.18 6.39
N ARG A 23 0.02 14.24 6.03
CA ARG A 23 0.51 14.45 4.67
C ARG A 23 1.82 13.71 4.46
N LEU A 24 2.15 13.49 3.20
CA LEU A 24 3.38 12.83 2.80
C LEU A 24 4.29 13.76 1.97
N GLU A 25 3.76 14.85 1.49
CA GLU A 25 4.52 15.88 0.78
C GLU A 25 5.53 16.54 1.71
N GLY A 26 6.83 16.49 1.34
CA GLY A 26 7.91 16.97 2.20
C GLY A 26 8.21 16.08 3.40
N GLY A 27 7.79 14.82 3.39
CA GLY A 27 7.96 13.82 4.44
C GLY A 27 6.66 13.39 5.10
N LEU A 28 6.66 12.19 5.65
CA LEU A 28 5.50 11.67 6.38
C LEU A 28 5.32 12.43 7.68
N TRP A 29 4.22 13.14 7.76
CA TRP A 29 3.74 13.78 8.97
C TRP A 29 2.31 13.35 9.23
N LEU A 30 1.97 13.09 10.50
CA LEU A 30 0.61 12.78 10.91
C LEU A 30 0.36 13.16 12.37
N TRP A 31 -0.87 13.49 12.61
CA TRP A 31 -1.40 13.82 13.94
C TRP A 31 -2.72 13.07 14.14
N ILE A 32 -2.89 12.50 15.32
CA ILE A 32 -4.14 11.88 15.77
C ILE A 32 -4.55 12.56 17.07
N ASP A 33 -5.82 12.92 17.15
CA ASP A 33 -6.42 13.46 18.36
C ASP A 33 -6.12 12.56 19.58
N PRO A 34 -5.62 13.12 20.69
CA PRO A 34 -5.23 12.34 21.86
C PRO A 34 -6.30 11.35 22.35
N ALA A 35 -7.58 11.72 22.28
CA ALA A 35 -8.69 10.85 22.67
C ALA A 35 -8.83 9.58 21.79
N TRP A 36 -8.22 9.59 20.61
CA TRP A 36 -8.32 8.54 19.61
C TRP A 36 -7.01 7.79 19.38
N ARG A 37 -5.96 8.07 20.16
CA ARG A 37 -4.66 7.40 20.04
C ARG A 37 -4.71 5.96 20.49
N GLN A 38 -3.70 5.17 20.12
CA GLN A 38 -3.50 3.76 20.48
C GLN A 38 -4.64 2.81 20.06
N ARG A 39 -5.47 3.23 19.11
CA ARG A 39 -6.59 2.46 18.54
C ARG A 39 -6.38 2.09 17.07
N GLY A 40 -5.13 2.19 16.56
CA GLY A 40 -4.79 1.85 15.18
C GLY A 40 -5.03 2.94 14.13
N TYR A 41 -5.63 4.07 14.50
CA TYR A 41 -5.97 5.15 13.56
C TYR A 41 -4.75 5.80 12.90
N GLY A 42 -3.64 5.94 13.62
CA GLY A 42 -2.38 6.40 13.05
C GLY A 42 -1.85 5.46 11.97
N SER A 43 -1.95 4.15 12.20
CA SER A 43 -1.57 3.14 11.19
C SER A 43 -2.48 3.18 9.97
N PHE A 44 -3.79 3.39 10.17
CA PHE A 44 -4.75 3.49 9.07
C PHE A 44 -4.45 4.72 8.20
N LEU A 45 -4.24 5.88 8.81
CA LEU A 45 -3.89 7.13 8.12
C LEU A 45 -2.55 7.02 7.38
N ALA A 46 -1.49 6.52 8.05
CA ALA A 46 -0.18 6.32 7.43
C ALA A 46 -0.24 5.37 6.23
N LYS A 47 -0.99 4.25 6.34
CA LYS A 47 -1.19 3.31 5.24
C LYS A 47 -1.90 3.98 4.06
N GLY A 48 -2.92 4.79 4.31
CA GLY A 48 -3.65 5.53 3.29
C GLY A 48 -2.75 6.50 2.53
N LEU A 49 -1.96 7.30 3.26
CA LEU A 49 -1.01 8.26 2.69
C LEU A 49 0.06 7.57 1.83
N LEU A 50 0.70 6.52 2.37
CA LEU A 50 1.71 5.76 1.64
C LEU A 50 1.13 5.08 0.39
N ARG A 51 -0.10 4.55 0.48
CA ARG A 51 -0.78 3.93 -0.66
C ARG A 51 -1.07 4.96 -1.76
N ALA A 52 -1.60 6.12 -1.39
CA ALA A 52 -1.89 7.20 -2.34
C ALA A 52 -0.64 7.71 -3.07
N ALA A 53 0.52 7.65 -2.42
CA ALA A 53 1.81 8.02 -3.00
C ALA A 53 2.55 6.86 -3.71
N GLY A 54 1.91 5.71 -3.88
CA GLY A 54 2.53 4.55 -4.52
C GLY A 54 3.56 3.83 -3.67
N GLY A 55 3.61 4.07 -2.35
CA GLY A 55 4.61 3.49 -1.45
C GLY A 55 4.53 1.97 -1.29
N PHE A 56 3.50 1.34 -1.84
CA PHE A 56 3.36 -0.12 -1.92
C PHE A 56 3.44 -0.64 -3.36
N ASP A 57 3.61 0.25 -4.33
CA ASP A 57 3.79 -0.14 -5.72
C ASP A 57 5.25 -0.56 -5.97
N PRO A 58 5.51 -1.79 -6.41
CA PRO A 58 6.86 -2.26 -6.72
C PRO A 58 7.53 -1.51 -7.86
N GLN A 59 6.82 -0.81 -8.69
CA GLN A 59 7.38 -0.08 -9.84
C GLN A 59 7.73 1.39 -9.53
N ILE A 60 7.22 1.93 -8.41
CA ILE A 60 7.49 3.31 -8.02
C ILE A 60 8.74 3.37 -7.14
N ALA A 61 9.83 3.92 -7.67
CA ALA A 61 11.10 4.06 -6.97
C ALA A 61 11.17 5.36 -6.15
N THR A 62 10.22 5.57 -5.24
CA THR A 62 10.21 6.78 -4.40
C THR A 62 10.66 6.44 -2.98
N ASP A 63 11.70 7.12 -2.51
CA ASP A 63 12.09 7.08 -1.11
C ASP A 63 11.19 8.01 -0.29
N PHE A 64 10.64 7.48 0.79
CA PHE A 64 9.88 8.27 1.75
C PHE A 64 10.74 8.55 2.98
N TRP A 65 10.55 9.71 3.56
CA TRP A 65 11.20 10.08 4.81
C TRP A 65 10.18 10.64 5.80
N ALA A 66 10.57 10.73 7.04
CA ALA A 66 9.80 11.31 8.13
C ALA A 66 10.75 12.01 9.10
N GLU A 67 10.24 12.99 9.84
CA GLU A 67 10.94 13.55 10.99
C GLU A 67 11.14 12.49 12.07
N ALA A 68 12.14 12.70 12.92
CA ALA A 68 12.36 11.85 14.09
C ALA A 68 11.07 11.77 14.94
N PRO A 69 10.68 10.58 15.39
CA PRO A 69 9.49 10.41 16.22
C PRO A 69 9.70 11.11 17.58
N ARG A 70 8.65 11.70 18.11
CA ARG A 70 8.67 12.43 19.39
C ARG A 70 8.49 11.52 20.60
N ASP A 71 7.96 10.32 20.37
CA ASP A 71 7.65 9.34 21.41
C ASP A 71 7.75 7.90 20.88
N ALA A 72 7.70 6.94 21.80
CA ALA A 72 7.76 5.51 21.47
C ALA A 72 6.62 5.03 20.56
N ALA A 73 5.45 5.66 20.63
CA ALA A 73 4.32 5.30 19.76
C ALA A 73 4.57 5.72 18.31
N GLY A 74 5.12 6.92 18.11
CA GLY A 74 5.57 7.40 16.81
C GLY A 74 6.68 6.53 16.24
N GLU A 75 7.65 6.13 17.06
CA GLU A 75 8.73 5.23 16.67
C GLU A 75 8.18 3.87 16.22
N ALA A 76 7.33 3.26 17.02
CA ALA A 76 6.69 1.98 16.68
C ALA A 76 5.89 2.07 15.37
N LEU A 77 5.19 3.19 15.15
CA LEU A 77 4.47 3.44 13.91
C LEU A 77 5.40 3.52 12.71
N LEU A 78 6.47 4.29 12.79
CA LEU A 78 7.44 4.43 11.71
C LEU A 78 8.11 3.09 11.38
N ARG A 79 8.56 2.35 12.40
CA ARG A 79 9.15 1.00 12.22
C ARG A 79 8.17 0.03 11.57
N LYS A 80 6.89 0.06 11.96
CA LYS A 80 5.84 -0.76 11.36
C LYS A 80 5.70 -0.56 9.85
N PHE A 81 5.96 0.65 9.36
CA PHE A 81 5.92 0.97 7.93
C PHE A 81 7.29 0.94 7.25
N GLY A 82 8.29 0.35 7.88
CA GLY A 82 9.61 0.12 7.29
C GLY A 82 10.52 1.35 7.28
N PHE A 83 10.22 2.38 8.09
CA PHE A 83 11.14 3.47 8.31
C PHE A 83 12.22 3.08 9.32
N ALA A 84 13.44 3.52 9.08
CA ALA A 84 14.59 3.36 9.95
C ALA A 84 15.30 4.69 10.16
N PRO A 85 16.01 4.87 11.28
CA PRO A 85 16.85 6.04 11.49
C PRO A 85 17.83 6.23 10.33
N GLY A 86 17.93 7.45 9.83
CA GLY A 86 18.81 7.85 8.76
C GLY A 86 19.70 9.03 9.16
N ALA A 87 20.37 9.62 8.19
CA ALA A 87 21.22 10.78 8.42
C ALA A 87 20.42 12.03 8.83
N ALA A 88 21.06 12.98 9.51
CA ALA A 88 20.51 14.27 9.92
C ALA A 88 19.20 14.20 10.72
N GLY A 89 19.03 13.18 11.57
CA GLY A 89 17.85 13.04 12.43
C GLY A 89 16.54 12.69 11.69
N ARG A 90 16.63 12.37 10.41
CA ARG A 90 15.47 11.94 9.62
C ARG A 90 15.35 10.43 9.61
N TRP A 91 14.13 9.94 9.55
CA TRP A 91 13.81 8.53 9.34
C TRP A 91 13.53 8.30 7.86
N ARG A 92 14.18 7.30 7.27
CA ARG A 92 14.03 6.96 5.86
C ARG A 92 13.37 5.60 5.71
N ARG A 93 12.35 5.53 4.91
CA ARG A 93 11.79 4.28 4.45
C ARG A 93 12.53 3.87 3.20
N GLN A 94 13.48 2.96 3.39
CA GLN A 94 14.03 2.27 2.23
C GLN A 94 12.94 1.37 1.67
N ARG A 95 12.80 1.41 0.37
CA ARG A 95 11.95 0.48 -0.31
C ARG A 95 12.54 -0.92 -0.17
N VAL A 96 12.05 -1.67 0.79
CA VAL A 96 12.22 -3.12 0.81
C VAL A 96 11.23 -3.65 -0.22
N PRO A 97 11.67 -4.43 -1.23
CA PRO A 97 10.72 -5.15 -2.07
C PRO A 97 9.74 -5.85 -1.15
N ASP A 98 8.44 -5.75 -1.45
CA ASP A 98 7.45 -6.50 -0.70
C ASP A 98 7.83 -7.98 -0.80
N LEU A 99 8.24 -8.56 0.33
CA LEU A 99 8.64 -9.95 0.45
C LEU A 99 7.45 -10.84 0.81
N SER A 100 6.22 -10.36 0.64
CA SER A 100 5.04 -11.21 0.74
C SER A 100 5.16 -12.38 -0.25
N ALA A 101 4.59 -13.53 0.11
CA ALA A 101 4.57 -14.69 -0.77
C ALA A 101 3.98 -14.33 -2.15
N VAL A 102 2.92 -13.51 -2.17
CA VAL A 102 2.29 -13.02 -3.41
C VAL A 102 3.28 -12.21 -4.25
N ALA A 103 3.97 -11.23 -3.65
CA ALA A 103 4.94 -10.40 -4.39
C ALA A 103 6.12 -11.23 -4.91
N LEU A 104 6.55 -12.24 -4.15
CA LEU A 104 7.58 -13.17 -4.61
C LEU A 104 7.08 -13.98 -5.81
N CYS A 105 5.86 -14.54 -5.74
CA CYS A 105 5.23 -15.26 -6.84
C CYS A 105 5.11 -14.37 -8.09
N HIS A 106 4.62 -13.14 -7.94
CA HIS A 106 4.53 -12.18 -9.03
C HIS A 106 5.88 -11.91 -9.70
N ARG A 107 6.96 -11.75 -8.93
CA ARG A 107 8.31 -11.57 -9.50
C ARG A 107 8.79 -12.80 -10.26
N MET A 108 8.56 -13.99 -9.70
CA MET A 108 8.93 -15.25 -10.35
C MET A 108 8.15 -15.43 -11.66
N LEU A 109 6.86 -15.18 -11.65
CA LEU A 109 6.01 -15.23 -12.84
C LEU A 109 6.45 -14.20 -13.89
N ALA A 110 6.71 -12.96 -13.49
CA ALA A 110 7.17 -11.90 -14.39
C ALA A 110 8.51 -12.24 -15.07
N ALA A 111 9.41 -12.92 -14.35
CA ALA A 111 10.70 -13.34 -14.91
C ALA A 111 10.59 -14.46 -15.97
N GLN A 112 9.50 -15.21 -15.97
CA GLN A 112 9.27 -16.35 -16.88
C GLN A 112 8.16 -16.08 -17.91
N ALA A 113 7.41 -15.00 -17.73
CA ALA A 113 6.27 -14.67 -18.56
C ALA A 113 6.71 -14.34 -20.00
N LYS A 114 5.93 -14.82 -20.96
CA LYS A 114 6.12 -14.51 -22.39
C LYS A 114 4.97 -13.64 -22.88
N PRO A 115 5.22 -12.50 -23.52
CA PRO A 115 4.18 -11.74 -24.18
C PRO A 115 3.36 -12.62 -25.13
N GLY A 116 2.05 -12.46 -25.15
CA GLY A 116 1.14 -13.33 -25.93
C GLY A 116 0.89 -14.71 -25.28
N GLY A 117 1.43 -14.97 -24.09
CA GLY A 117 1.25 -16.25 -23.38
C GLY A 117 -0.16 -16.49 -22.89
N ALA A 118 -0.46 -17.73 -22.50
CA ALA A 118 -1.70 -18.13 -21.85
C ALA A 118 -1.42 -18.41 -20.35
N TYR A 119 -2.26 -17.85 -19.47
CA TYR A 119 -2.11 -17.94 -18.02
C TYR A 119 -3.43 -18.38 -17.38
N LEU A 120 -3.31 -19.04 -16.23
CA LEU A 120 -4.45 -19.49 -15.44
C LEU A 120 -4.36 -18.92 -14.03
N ASP A 121 -5.44 -18.28 -13.57
CA ASP A 121 -5.69 -17.92 -12.18
C ASP A 121 -6.78 -18.87 -11.63
N ALA A 122 -6.38 -19.81 -10.80
CA ALA A 122 -7.27 -20.85 -10.28
C ALA A 122 -8.14 -20.37 -9.09
N THR A 123 -7.96 -19.15 -8.62
CA THR A 123 -8.70 -18.55 -7.50
C THR A 123 -8.78 -17.02 -7.67
N CYS A 124 -9.52 -16.57 -8.69
CA CYS A 124 -9.48 -15.17 -9.10
C CYS A 124 -9.97 -14.17 -8.03
N GLY A 125 -10.84 -14.58 -7.11
CA GLY A 125 -11.25 -13.78 -5.95
C GLY A 125 -11.70 -12.37 -6.33
N ASN A 126 -10.94 -11.35 -5.94
CA ASN A 126 -11.17 -9.96 -6.28
C ASN A 126 -10.42 -9.49 -7.54
N GLY A 127 -9.90 -10.41 -8.35
CA GLY A 127 -9.25 -10.12 -9.62
C GLY A 127 -7.84 -9.51 -9.56
N HIS A 128 -7.23 -9.37 -8.39
CA HIS A 128 -5.91 -8.73 -8.28
C HIS A 128 -4.82 -9.51 -9.01
N ASP A 129 -4.76 -10.81 -8.83
CA ASP A 129 -3.78 -11.68 -9.48
C ASP A 129 -4.14 -11.90 -10.96
N THR A 130 -5.43 -12.01 -11.28
CA THR A 130 -5.92 -12.05 -12.66
C THR A 130 -5.50 -10.82 -13.45
N LEU A 131 -5.67 -9.61 -12.87
CA LEU A 131 -5.23 -8.35 -13.51
C LEU A 131 -3.71 -8.30 -13.71
N PHE A 132 -2.95 -8.81 -12.74
CA PHE A 132 -1.49 -8.93 -12.87
C PHE A 132 -1.13 -9.85 -14.06
N LEU A 133 -1.77 -11.01 -14.17
CA LEU A 133 -1.56 -11.95 -15.27
C LEU A 133 -1.97 -11.35 -16.62
N CYS A 134 -3.06 -10.58 -16.68
CA CYS A 134 -3.46 -9.86 -17.89
C CYS A 134 -2.39 -8.87 -18.36
N LYS A 135 -1.77 -8.14 -17.42
CA LYS A 135 -0.64 -7.23 -17.73
C LYS A 135 0.58 -7.98 -18.26
N LEU A 136 0.89 -9.15 -17.72
CA LEU A 136 1.98 -10.00 -18.20
C LEU A 136 1.70 -10.60 -19.59
N ALA A 137 0.47 -11.05 -19.81
CA ALA A 137 0.04 -11.62 -21.09
C ALA A 137 0.13 -10.59 -22.23
N GLY A 138 -0.22 -9.33 -21.94
CA GLY A 138 -0.21 -8.26 -22.90
C GLY A 138 -1.18 -8.46 -24.08
N PRO A 139 -1.10 -7.61 -25.12
CA PRO A 139 -1.93 -7.73 -26.30
C PRO A 139 -1.71 -9.09 -27.00
N GLY A 140 -2.77 -9.84 -27.25
CA GLY A 140 -2.74 -11.17 -27.88
C GLY A 140 -2.54 -12.34 -26.91
N GLY A 141 -2.28 -12.07 -25.61
CA GLY A 141 -2.28 -13.08 -24.59
C GLY A 141 -3.68 -13.48 -24.12
N ARG A 142 -3.77 -14.54 -23.32
CA ARG A 142 -5.03 -15.02 -22.73
C ARG A 142 -4.86 -15.30 -21.26
N VAL A 143 -5.87 -14.91 -20.47
CA VAL A 143 -5.94 -15.27 -19.05
C VAL A 143 -7.28 -15.92 -18.80
N LEU A 144 -7.26 -17.09 -18.14
CA LEU A 144 -8.44 -17.78 -17.66
C LEU A 144 -8.50 -17.65 -16.15
N GLY A 145 -9.52 -16.98 -15.63
CA GLY A 145 -9.83 -16.90 -14.21
C GLY A 145 -10.87 -17.95 -13.81
N LEU A 146 -10.63 -18.65 -12.72
CA LEU A 146 -11.56 -19.62 -12.12
C LEU A 146 -11.82 -19.22 -10.67
N ASP A 147 -13.05 -19.38 -10.21
CA ASP A 147 -13.39 -19.27 -8.79
C ASP A 147 -14.61 -20.14 -8.47
N ILE A 148 -14.70 -20.63 -7.24
CA ILE A 148 -15.85 -21.37 -6.76
C ILE A 148 -17.04 -20.43 -6.45
N GLN A 149 -16.79 -19.15 -6.23
CA GLN A 149 -17.82 -18.17 -5.92
C GLN A 149 -18.26 -17.42 -7.20
N PRO A 150 -19.52 -17.54 -7.64
CA PRO A 150 -20.00 -16.84 -8.84
C PRO A 150 -19.73 -15.34 -8.83
N ARG A 151 -19.92 -14.68 -7.68
CA ARG A 151 -19.65 -13.24 -7.53
C ARG A 151 -18.18 -12.85 -7.76
N ALA A 152 -17.23 -13.76 -7.52
CA ALA A 152 -15.84 -13.52 -7.79
C ALA A 152 -15.56 -13.52 -9.31
N VAL A 153 -16.18 -14.45 -10.02
CA VAL A 153 -16.08 -14.52 -11.49
C VAL A 153 -16.73 -13.31 -12.15
N GLU A 154 -17.86 -12.83 -11.62
CA GLU A 154 -18.56 -11.64 -12.13
C GLU A 154 -17.78 -10.34 -11.88
N ALA A 155 -16.96 -10.28 -10.82
CA ALA A 155 -16.22 -9.10 -10.41
C ALA A 155 -14.83 -8.98 -11.06
N THR A 156 -14.35 -10.05 -11.70
CA THR A 156 -13.02 -10.15 -12.31
C THR A 156 -13.07 -9.95 -13.82
#